data_e9c42413dbe54525447e08c2eaa1dca8
#
_entry.id   e9c42413dbe54525447e08c2eaa1dca8
#
_cell.length_a   1.000
_cell.length_b   1.000
_cell.length_c   1.000
_cell.angle_alpha   90.00
_cell.angle_beta   90.00
_cell.angle_gamma   90.00
#
_symmetry.space_group_name_H-M   'P 1'
#
loop_
_entity.id
_entity.type
_entity.pdbx_description
1 polymer ?
#
loop_
_entity_poly.entity_id
_entity_poly.type
_entity_poly.pdbx_seq_one_letter_code
_entity_poly.pdbx_strand_id
1 'polypeptide(L)'
;MSSKTKASKIKHGKDILSLNIVAYTFTGIVAILCLIPFIMIVSGSFSSEAAINKNGFSLLPQDFSLEAYKTVFRDPSVVFRAYATTIGLTGVGTVVGLLLQTMTAYALARKDFEWRNKFSFFFYFTTLFSGGLVPYYILMTNTLGLRDNYLALLLPLLFSVYNLLIMKSYIMALPESLIDAAKIDGCSEYRTLFQIVIPLIKPALATVGLFIALAYWTDWYNAMLYIKKEEMYPLQYFLYQKINGIEAYKKLLANGNVSGDVVSAVSLPTQTLKMALTIVVTGPIVLAYPLVQRYFVQGITIGAVKG
;
A
#
# COMPACT_ATOMS: atom_id res chain seq x y z
N MET A 1 -41.90 -33.56 1.20
CA MET A 1 -42.28 -32.69 0.07
C MET A 1 -41.53 -31.39 0.24
N SER A 2 -40.45 -31.23 -0.49
CA SER A 2 -39.59 -30.03 -0.44
C SER A 2 -40.07 -29.03 -1.50
N SER A 3 -40.70 -27.95 -1.04
CA SER A 3 -41.12 -26.83 -1.90
C SER A 3 -39.88 -25.97 -2.25
N LYS A 4 -39.34 -26.13 -3.47
CA LYS A 4 -38.37 -25.22 -4.05
C LYS A 4 -39.05 -23.89 -4.38
N THR A 5 -38.90 -22.90 -3.51
CA THR A 5 -39.32 -21.53 -3.78
C THR A 5 -38.49 -21.01 -4.98
N LYS A 6 -39.11 -20.88 -6.15
CA LYS A 6 -38.54 -20.24 -7.33
C LYS A 6 -38.31 -18.75 -7.01
N ALA A 7 -37.04 -18.34 -6.93
CA ALA A 7 -36.69 -16.93 -6.86
C ALA A 7 -37.28 -16.22 -8.08
N SER A 8 -38.22 -15.32 -7.85
CA SER A 8 -38.83 -14.45 -8.86
C SER A 8 -37.72 -13.58 -9.48
N LYS A 9 -37.42 -13.78 -10.76
CA LYS A 9 -36.58 -12.85 -11.55
C LYS A 9 -37.34 -11.54 -11.65
N ILE A 10 -36.96 -10.56 -10.85
CA ILE A 10 -37.43 -9.18 -11.00
C ILE A 10 -37.06 -8.73 -12.41
N LYS A 11 -38.04 -8.49 -13.29
CA LYS A 11 -37.82 -7.90 -14.62
C LYS A 11 -37.30 -6.47 -14.40
N HIS A 12 -36.02 -6.26 -14.67
CA HIS A 12 -35.45 -4.91 -14.66
C HIS A 12 -36.18 -4.04 -15.70
N GLY A 13 -36.79 -2.94 -15.24
CA GLY A 13 -37.42 -1.96 -16.14
C GLY A 13 -36.39 -1.40 -17.15
N LYS A 14 -36.87 -0.89 -18.29
CA LYS A 14 -35.99 -0.32 -19.33
C LYS A 14 -35.06 0.77 -18.78
N ASP A 15 -35.50 1.50 -17.77
CA ASP A 15 -34.75 2.57 -17.11
C ASP A 15 -33.54 2.06 -16.36
N ILE A 16 -33.68 0.91 -15.68
CA ILE A 16 -32.53 0.25 -14.97
C ILE A 16 -31.54 -0.30 -16.00
N LEU A 17 -32.02 -0.81 -17.13
CA LEU A 17 -31.14 -1.32 -18.18
C LEU A 17 -30.33 -0.19 -18.81
N SER A 18 -30.97 0.95 -19.15
CA SER A 18 -30.27 2.12 -19.70
C SER A 18 -29.25 2.70 -18.72
N LEU A 19 -29.59 2.81 -17.43
CA LEU A 19 -28.68 3.26 -16.38
C LEU A 19 -27.48 2.34 -16.24
N ASN A 20 -27.69 1.02 -16.27
CA ASN A 20 -26.59 0.05 -16.21
C ASN A 20 -25.68 0.14 -17.43
N ILE A 21 -26.22 0.30 -18.64
CA ILE A 21 -25.42 0.47 -19.85
C ILE A 21 -24.54 1.71 -19.74
N VAL A 22 -25.12 2.85 -19.36
CA VAL A 22 -24.35 4.10 -19.17
C VAL A 22 -23.27 3.92 -18.10
N ALA A 23 -23.61 3.34 -16.95
CA ALA A 23 -22.66 3.11 -15.86
C ALA A 23 -21.49 2.20 -16.27
N TYR A 24 -21.78 1.06 -16.93
CA TYR A 24 -20.73 0.14 -17.37
C TYR A 24 -19.88 0.74 -18.50
N THR A 25 -20.49 1.48 -19.44
CA THR A 25 -19.76 2.14 -20.53
C THR A 25 -18.83 3.21 -19.96
N PHE A 26 -19.33 4.07 -19.07
CA PHE A 26 -18.52 5.10 -18.42
C PHE A 26 -17.38 4.50 -17.62
N THR A 27 -17.68 3.51 -16.76
CA THR A 27 -16.66 2.82 -15.95
C THR A 27 -15.64 2.11 -16.84
N GLY A 28 -16.08 1.47 -17.93
CA GLY A 28 -15.20 0.82 -18.90
C GLY A 28 -14.25 1.78 -19.59
N ILE A 29 -14.75 2.94 -20.04
CA ILE A 29 -13.91 3.99 -20.64
C ILE A 29 -12.86 4.49 -19.63
N VAL A 30 -13.28 4.82 -18.41
CA VAL A 30 -12.36 5.27 -17.37
C VAL A 30 -11.31 4.20 -17.05
N ALA A 31 -11.70 2.93 -16.96
CA ALA A 31 -10.78 1.83 -16.72
C ALA A 31 -9.72 1.70 -17.84
N ILE A 32 -10.15 1.78 -19.11
CA ILE A 32 -9.24 1.74 -20.26
C ILE A 32 -8.27 2.93 -20.22
N LEU A 33 -8.76 4.15 -19.98
CA LEU A 33 -7.91 5.34 -19.88
C LEU A 33 -6.88 5.22 -18.75
N CYS A 34 -7.26 4.64 -17.61
CA CYS A 34 -6.34 4.38 -16.50
C CYS A 34 -5.28 3.31 -16.85
N LEU A 35 -5.59 2.34 -17.70
CA LEU A 35 -4.64 1.28 -18.09
C LEU A 35 -3.59 1.76 -19.10
N ILE A 36 -3.90 2.76 -19.93
CA ILE A 36 -2.98 3.28 -20.97
C ILE A 36 -1.58 3.60 -20.41
N PRO A 37 -1.43 4.43 -19.35
CA PRO A 37 -0.09 4.77 -18.84
C PRO A 37 0.66 3.53 -18.30
N PHE A 38 -0.03 2.56 -17.72
CA PHE A 38 0.61 1.33 -17.25
C PHE A 38 1.12 0.49 -18.43
N ILE A 39 0.34 0.37 -19.50
CA ILE A 39 0.75 -0.33 -20.72
C ILE A 39 1.96 0.38 -21.34
N MET A 40 1.98 1.71 -21.37
CA MET A 40 3.12 2.48 -21.88
C MET A 40 4.40 2.27 -21.05
N ILE A 41 4.30 2.17 -19.72
CA ILE A 41 5.43 1.87 -18.85
C ILE A 41 5.94 0.44 -19.13
N VAL A 42 5.05 -0.53 -19.25
CA VAL A 42 5.42 -1.92 -19.60
C VAL A 42 6.07 -1.97 -20.99
N SER A 43 5.44 -1.37 -21.97
CA SER A 43 5.95 -1.30 -23.35
C SER A 43 7.34 -0.64 -23.40
N GLY A 44 7.48 0.52 -22.75
CA GLY A 44 8.75 1.24 -22.71
C GLY A 44 9.85 0.50 -21.95
N SER A 45 9.54 -0.31 -20.94
CA SER A 45 10.53 -1.11 -20.22
C SER A 45 11.17 -2.21 -21.10
N PHE A 46 10.47 -2.65 -22.15
CA PHE A 46 10.93 -3.63 -23.13
C PHE A 46 11.40 -3.00 -24.45
N SER A 47 11.44 -1.68 -24.56
CA SER A 47 11.88 -0.96 -25.75
C SER A 47 13.35 -0.60 -25.67
N SER A 48 13.99 -0.36 -26.85
CA SER A 48 15.33 0.21 -26.89
C SER A 48 15.31 1.69 -26.51
N GLU A 49 16.34 2.16 -25.82
CA GLU A 49 16.47 3.59 -25.45
C GLU A 49 16.52 4.49 -26.68
N ALA A 50 17.19 4.03 -27.77
CA ALA A 50 17.29 4.76 -29.03
C ALA A 50 15.92 4.99 -29.69
N ALA A 51 15.07 3.96 -29.68
CA ALA A 51 13.73 4.05 -30.26
C ALA A 51 12.84 4.99 -29.46
N ILE A 52 12.89 4.94 -28.13
CA ILE A 52 12.13 5.86 -27.27
C ILE A 52 12.57 7.30 -27.44
N ASN A 53 13.88 7.55 -27.52
CA ASN A 53 14.39 8.90 -27.72
C ASN A 53 14.03 9.48 -29.09
N LYS A 54 13.91 8.63 -30.13
CA LYS A 54 13.56 9.04 -31.49
C LYS A 54 12.07 9.22 -31.73
N ASN A 55 11.26 8.24 -31.27
CA ASN A 55 9.84 8.14 -31.61
C ASN A 55 8.89 8.47 -30.43
N GLY A 56 9.44 8.64 -29.23
CA GLY A 56 8.64 8.80 -28.00
C GLY A 56 8.10 7.46 -27.46
N PHE A 57 7.19 7.56 -26.49
CA PHE A 57 6.57 6.40 -25.86
C PHE A 57 5.41 5.87 -26.70
N SER A 58 5.27 4.54 -26.80
CA SER A 58 4.18 3.89 -27.52
C SER A 58 3.53 2.78 -26.69
N LEU A 59 2.34 2.34 -27.11
CA LEU A 59 1.60 1.27 -26.45
C LEU A 59 2.23 -0.13 -26.71
N LEU A 60 3.02 -0.26 -27.78
CA LEU A 60 3.72 -1.49 -28.13
C LEU A 60 5.24 -1.28 -28.02
N PRO A 61 6.02 -2.26 -27.61
CA PRO A 61 7.46 -2.18 -27.55
C PRO A 61 8.07 -1.82 -28.91
N GLN A 62 8.98 -0.85 -28.93
CA GLN A 62 9.74 -0.42 -30.10
C GLN A 62 11.15 -0.99 -30.00
N ASP A 63 11.60 -1.72 -31.01
CA ASP A 63 12.91 -2.38 -31.02
C ASP A 63 13.16 -3.13 -29.68
N PHE A 64 12.54 -4.30 -29.55
CA PHE A 64 12.54 -5.07 -28.30
C PHE A 64 13.95 -5.23 -27.71
N SER A 65 14.12 -4.81 -26.45
CA SER A 65 15.39 -4.84 -25.73
C SER A 65 15.20 -5.18 -24.25
N LEU A 66 16.09 -5.99 -23.70
CA LEU A 66 16.17 -6.34 -22.28
C LEU A 66 17.32 -5.63 -21.57
N GLU A 67 17.96 -4.63 -22.22
CA GLU A 67 19.15 -3.96 -21.71
C GLU A 67 18.87 -3.21 -20.39
N ALA A 68 17.70 -2.59 -20.30
CA ALA A 68 17.26 -1.94 -19.06
C ALA A 68 17.18 -2.93 -17.89
N TYR A 69 16.60 -4.10 -18.10
CA TYR A 69 16.53 -5.15 -17.07
C TYR A 69 17.90 -5.73 -16.73
N LYS A 70 18.80 -5.94 -17.71
CA LYS A 70 20.17 -6.35 -17.45
C LYS A 70 20.90 -5.32 -16.58
N THR A 71 20.65 -4.03 -16.79
CA THR A 71 21.21 -2.96 -15.99
C THR A 71 20.62 -2.92 -14.56
N VAL A 72 19.30 -3.12 -14.39
CA VAL A 72 18.66 -3.22 -13.08
C VAL A 72 19.25 -4.38 -12.27
N PHE A 73 19.44 -5.53 -12.91
CA PHE A 73 19.94 -6.76 -12.27
C PHE A 73 21.46 -6.94 -12.42
N ARG A 74 22.20 -5.87 -12.72
CA ARG A 74 23.67 -5.93 -12.79
C ARG A 74 24.27 -6.35 -11.45
N ASP A 75 23.68 -5.83 -10.34
CA ASP A 75 23.99 -6.26 -8.97
C ASP A 75 22.72 -6.84 -8.32
N PRO A 76 22.44 -8.13 -8.56
CA PRO A 76 21.20 -8.74 -8.07
C PRO A 76 21.09 -8.72 -6.54
N SER A 77 22.23 -8.79 -5.83
CA SER A 77 22.29 -8.80 -4.37
C SER A 77 21.66 -7.54 -3.75
N VAL A 78 21.84 -6.38 -4.35
CA VAL A 78 21.29 -5.10 -3.87
C VAL A 78 19.77 -5.09 -4.04
N VAL A 79 19.28 -5.53 -5.19
CA VAL A 79 17.84 -5.61 -5.50
C VAL A 79 17.15 -6.61 -4.56
N PHE A 80 17.70 -7.81 -4.41
CA PHE A 80 17.14 -8.83 -3.50
C PHE A 80 17.14 -8.39 -2.04
N ARG A 81 18.15 -7.66 -1.60
CA ARG A 81 18.22 -7.10 -0.24
C ARG A 81 17.12 -6.06 -0.04
N ALA A 82 16.92 -5.15 -0.98
CA ALA A 82 15.85 -4.15 -0.93
C ALA A 82 14.46 -4.81 -0.88
N TYR A 83 14.25 -5.90 -1.64
CA TYR A 83 13.04 -6.74 -1.54
C TYR A 83 12.89 -7.37 -0.15
N ALA A 84 13.94 -8.00 0.36
CA ALA A 84 13.91 -8.64 1.68
C ALA A 84 13.59 -7.63 2.79
N THR A 85 14.19 -6.44 2.74
CA THR A 85 13.89 -5.34 3.66
C THR A 85 12.42 -4.93 3.57
N THR A 86 11.88 -4.70 2.37
CA THR A 86 10.48 -4.30 2.19
C THR A 86 9.52 -5.38 2.63
N ILE A 87 9.75 -6.63 2.23
CA ILE A 87 8.89 -7.78 2.62
C ILE A 87 8.91 -7.97 4.14
N GLY A 88 10.08 -7.88 4.76
CA GLY A 88 10.23 -7.99 6.21
C GLY A 88 9.49 -6.90 6.96
N LEU A 89 9.69 -5.62 6.58
CA LEU A 89 8.97 -4.49 7.17
C LEU A 89 7.47 -4.58 6.95
N THR A 90 7.03 -4.92 5.73
CA THR A 90 5.61 -5.08 5.40
C THR A 90 4.99 -6.21 6.21
N GLY A 91 5.64 -7.38 6.29
CA GLY A 91 5.13 -8.53 7.05
C GLY A 91 5.02 -8.24 8.54
N VAL A 92 6.12 -7.83 9.16
CA VAL A 92 6.16 -7.52 10.59
C VAL A 92 5.23 -6.35 10.94
N GLY A 93 5.31 -5.25 10.16
CA GLY A 93 4.50 -4.06 10.38
C GLY A 93 3.00 -4.32 10.24
N THR A 94 2.60 -5.14 9.26
CA THR A 94 1.19 -5.51 9.09
C THR A 94 0.68 -6.35 10.24
N VAL A 95 1.41 -7.39 10.65
CA VAL A 95 0.97 -8.27 11.74
C VAL A 95 0.90 -7.51 13.06
N VAL A 96 1.98 -6.81 13.44
CA VAL A 96 2.04 -6.08 14.70
C VAL A 96 1.06 -4.90 14.69
N GLY A 97 0.97 -4.15 13.58
CA GLY A 97 0.05 -3.03 13.43
C GLY A 97 -1.42 -3.47 13.50
N LEU A 98 -1.79 -4.59 12.85
CA LEU A 98 -3.14 -5.16 12.96
C LEU A 98 -3.47 -5.56 14.41
N LEU A 99 -2.57 -6.23 15.09
CA LEU A 99 -2.77 -6.63 16.48
C LEU A 99 -2.99 -5.41 17.37
N LEU A 100 -2.10 -4.43 17.32
CA LEU A 100 -2.20 -3.21 18.13
C LEU A 100 -3.50 -2.44 17.86
N GLN A 101 -3.84 -2.23 16.59
CA GLN A 101 -5.02 -1.48 16.21
C GLN A 101 -6.31 -2.24 16.54
N THR A 102 -6.34 -3.58 16.38
CA THR A 102 -7.50 -4.41 16.72
C THR A 102 -7.74 -4.44 18.23
N MET A 103 -6.69 -4.62 19.04
CA MET A 103 -6.80 -4.62 20.50
C MET A 103 -7.26 -3.25 21.01
N THR A 104 -6.70 -2.17 20.48
CA THR A 104 -7.10 -0.80 20.84
C THR A 104 -8.55 -0.53 20.41
N ALA A 105 -8.92 -0.91 19.20
CA ALA A 105 -10.28 -0.75 18.68
C ALA A 105 -11.31 -1.53 19.51
N TYR A 106 -10.97 -2.76 19.92
CA TYR A 106 -11.82 -3.57 20.78
C TYR A 106 -12.04 -2.89 22.13
N ALA A 107 -10.97 -2.44 22.80
CA ALA A 107 -11.10 -1.71 24.08
C ALA A 107 -11.97 -0.46 23.94
N LEU A 108 -11.79 0.33 22.88
CA LEU A 108 -12.56 1.55 22.63
C LEU A 108 -14.01 1.30 22.15
N ALA A 109 -14.32 0.10 21.67
CA ALA A 109 -15.68 -0.29 21.27
C ALA A 109 -16.53 -0.76 22.47
N ARG A 110 -15.88 -1.17 23.57
CA ARG A 110 -16.55 -1.70 24.75
C ARG A 110 -17.33 -0.60 25.49
N LYS A 111 -18.60 -0.88 25.84
CA LYS A 111 -19.46 0.05 26.58
C LYS A 111 -19.09 0.16 28.07
N ASP A 112 -18.56 -0.91 28.62
CA ASP A 112 -18.10 -1.00 30.02
C ASP A 112 -16.73 -0.34 30.26
N PHE A 113 -16.03 0.08 29.22
CA PHE A 113 -14.79 0.85 29.36
C PHE A 113 -15.09 2.34 29.58
N GLU A 114 -15.03 2.80 30.80
CA GLU A 114 -15.39 4.17 31.20
C GLU A 114 -14.62 5.27 30.44
N TRP A 115 -13.34 5.01 30.13
CA TRP A 115 -12.45 5.98 29.49
C TRP A 115 -12.51 5.97 27.96
N ARG A 116 -13.36 5.14 27.35
CA ARG A 116 -13.43 4.96 25.89
C ARG A 116 -13.57 6.27 25.09
N ASN A 117 -14.39 7.21 25.60
CA ASN A 117 -14.64 8.48 24.91
C ASN A 117 -13.44 9.42 25.04
N LYS A 118 -12.78 9.46 26.19
CA LYS A 118 -11.59 10.28 26.42
C LYS A 118 -10.42 9.81 25.55
N PHE A 119 -10.16 8.47 25.50
CA PHE A 119 -9.13 7.93 24.63
C PHE A 119 -9.48 8.07 23.14
N SER A 120 -10.74 7.88 22.76
CA SER A 120 -11.18 8.12 21.38
C SER A 120 -10.97 9.57 20.97
N PHE A 121 -11.27 10.52 21.84
CA PHE A 121 -11.00 11.94 21.61
C PHE A 121 -9.49 12.21 21.53
N PHE A 122 -8.69 11.66 22.42
CA PHE A 122 -7.23 11.80 22.39
C PHE A 122 -6.65 11.32 21.06
N PHE A 123 -7.00 10.12 20.58
CA PHE A 123 -6.55 9.63 19.29
C PHE A 123 -7.01 10.54 18.15
N TYR A 124 -8.28 10.98 18.16
CA TYR A 124 -8.78 11.89 17.13
C TYR A 124 -8.04 13.23 17.17
N PHE A 125 -7.79 13.79 18.35
CA PHE A 125 -7.07 15.04 18.53
C PHE A 125 -5.67 14.99 17.91
N THR A 126 -4.95 13.87 18.03
CA THR A 126 -3.62 13.71 17.42
C THR A 126 -3.63 13.76 15.88
N THR A 127 -4.78 13.56 15.24
CA THR A 127 -4.90 13.73 13.78
C THR A 127 -5.03 15.18 13.33
N LEU A 128 -5.51 16.05 14.23
CA LEU A 128 -5.74 17.47 13.95
C LEU A 128 -4.49 18.31 14.20
N PHE A 129 -3.63 17.86 15.10
CA PHE A 129 -2.44 18.61 15.53
C PHE A 129 -1.18 17.77 15.32
N SER A 130 -0.24 18.32 14.56
CA SER A 130 1.06 17.71 14.32
C SER A 130 2.15 18.65 14.84
N GLY A 131 3.13 18.09 15.52
CA GLY A 131 4.32 18.84 15.94
C GLY A 131 5.22 19.28 14.78
N GLY A 132 4.96 18.75 13.58
CA GLY A 132 5.74 19.03 12.38
C GLY A 132 6.92 18.07 12.17
N LEU A 133 7.54 18.20 11.01
CA LEU A 133 8.63 17.29 10.58
C LEU A 133 9.87 17.42 11.46
N VAL A 134 10.29 18.63 11.78
CA VAL A 134 11.57 18.86 12.49
C VAL A 134 11.55 18.30 13.91
N PRO A 135 10.55 18.59 14.78
CA PRO A 135 10.46 17.96 16.10
C PRO A 135 10.37 16.44 16.05
N TYR A 136 9.62 15.91 15.08
CA TYR A 136 9.50 14.46 14.89
C TYR A 136 10.82 13.83 14.48
N TYR A 137 11.56 14.46 13.57
CA TYR A 137 12.89 14.01 13.16
C TYR A 137 13.87 14.01 14.34
N ILE A 138 13.89 15.07 15.15
CA ILE A 138 14.74 15.15 16.36
C ILE A 138 14.39 14.04 17.36
N LEU A 139 13.10 13.81 17.59
CA LEU A 139 12.63 12.72 18.44
C LEU A 139 13.16 11.37 17.97
N MET A 140 13.01 11.07 16.68
CA MET A 140 13.42 9.77 16.12
C MET A 140 14.95 9.60 16.13
N THR A 141 15.70 10.64 15.75
CA THR A 141 17.15 10.53 15.55
C THR A 141 17.98 10.78 16.81
N ASN A 142 17.59 11.77 17.63
CA ASN A 142 18.38 12.22 18.77
C ASN A 142 17.86 11.61 20.08
N THR A 143 16.54 11.66 20.31
CA THR A 143 15.98 11.17 21.59
C THR A 143 15.89 9.64 21.60
N LEU A 144 15.39 9.02 20.53
CA LEU A 144 15.25 7.57 20.42
C LEU A 144 16.49 6.88 19.80
N GLY A 145 17.40 7.65 19.19
CA GLY A 145 18.64 7.10 18.61
C GLY A 145 18.42 6.14 17.44
N LEU A 146 17.32 6.28 16.69
CA LEU A 146 16.89 5.31 15.66
C LEU A 146 17.46 5.61 14.27
N ARG A 147 18.51 6.44 14.15
CA ARG A 147 19.18 6.65 12.87
C ARG A 147 19.82 5.35 12.37
N ASP A 148 19.65 5.04 11.07
CA ASP A 148 20.12 3.80 10.46
C ASP A 148 19.65 2.52 11.21
N ASN A 149 18.38 2.53 11.63
CA ASN A 149 17.74 1.41 12.32
C ASN A 149 16.38 1.10 11.67
N TYR A 150 16.05 -0.19 11.49
CA TYR A 150 14.76 -0.63 10.95
C TYR A 150 13.55 -0.19 11.79
N LEU A 151 13.73 0.05 13.10
CA LEU A 151 12.66 0.58 13.94
C LEU A 151 12.24 1.99 13.51
N ALA A 152 13.12 2.79 12.90
CA ALA A 152 12.76 4.08 12.33
C ALA A 152 11.80 3.97 11.14
N LEU A 153 11.82 2.84 10.45
CA LEU A 153 10.89 2.54 9.35
C LEU A 153 9.62 1.85 9.84
N LEU A 154 9.71 1.12 10.95
CA LEU A 154 8.59 0.33 11.48
C LEU A 154 7.63 1.20 12.31
N LEU A 155 8.14 1.96 13.28
CA LEU A 155 7.32 2.65 14.30
C LEU A 155 6.37 3.71 13.72
N PRO A 156 6.77 4.58 12.75
CA PRO A 156 5.89 5.63 12.24
C PRO A 156 4.59 5.13 11.60
N LEU A 157 4.61 3.95 11.00
CA LEU A 157 3.48 3.37 10.27
C LEU A 157 2.71 2.32 11.07
N LEU A 158 3.18 1.98 12.27
CA LEU A 158 2.63 0.89 13.05
C LEU A 158 1.20 1.15 13.55
N PHE A 159 0.87 2.41 13.79
CA PHE A 159 -0.42 2.81 14.32
C PHE A 159 -1.02 3.96 13.53
N SER A 160 -2.20 3.75 12.95
CA SER A 160 -2.97 4.75 12.21
C SER A 160 -4.32 4.96 12.88
N VAL A 161 -4.62 6.20 13.25
CA VAL A 161 -5.93 6.54 13.85
C VAL A 161 -7.07 6.29 12.86
N TYR A 162 -6.85 6.52 11.56
CA TYR A 162 -7.83 6.22 10.52
C TYR A 162 -8.21 4.73 10.51
N ASN A 163 -7.21 3.86 10.50
CA ASN A 163 -7.42 2.41 10.55
C ASN A 163 -8.07 1.95 11.87
N LEU A 164 -7.67 2.58 12.99
CA LEU A 164 -8.29 2.35 14.31
C LEU A 164 -9.78 2.65 14.29
N LEU A 165 -10.20 3.78 13.71
CA LEU A 165 -11.60 4.19 13.66
C LEU A 165 -12.42 3.25 12.75
N ILE A 166 -11.86 2.81 11.63
CA ILE A 166 -12.48 1.78 10.78
C ILE A 166 -12.70 0.51 11.60
N MET A 167 -11.64 -0.01 12.23
CA MET A 167 -11.72 -1.25 13.01
C MET A 167 -12.73 -1.15 14.16
N LYS A 168 -12.71 -0.01 14.90
CA LYS A 168 -13.68 0.29 15.95
C LYS A 168 -15.12 0.24 15.43
N SER A 169 -15.39 0.86 14.28
CA SER A 169 -16.73 0.88 13.69
C SER A 169 -17.24 -0.52 13.34
N TYR A 170 -16.36 -1.38 12.83
CA TYR A 170 -16.72 -2.79 12.56
C TYR A 170 -17.01 -3.58 13.83
N ILE A 171 -16.21 -3.39 14.88
CA ILE A 171 -16.44 -4.07 16.16
C ILE A 171 -17.76 -3.59 16.81
N MET A 172 -18.04 -2.29 16.76
CA MET A 172 -19.29 -1.72 17.27
C MET A 172 -20.53 -2.17 16.48
N ALA A 173 -20.37 -2.66 15.25
CA ALA A 173 -21.46 -3.20 14.45
C ALA A 173 -21.85 -4.64 14.83
N LEU A 174 -21.03 -5.34 15.62
CA LEU A 174 -21.36 -6.67 16.12
C LEU A 174 -22.50 -6.59 17.14
N PRO A 175 -23.43 -7.60 17.16
CA PRO A 175 -24.45 -7.71 18.20
C PRO A 175 -23.82 -7.80 19.60
N GLU A 176 -24.23 -6.96 20.51
CA GLU A 176 -23.70 -6.92 21.89
C GLU A 176 -23.97 -8.22 22.63
N SER A 177 -25.10 -8.88 22.31
CA SER A 177 -25.49 -10.17 22.87
C SER A 177 -24.43 -11.28 22.71
N LEU A 178 -23.58 -11.21 21.67
CA LEU A 178 -22.48 -12.17 21.50
C LEU A 178 -21.40 -12.00 22.56
N ILE A 179 -21.14 -10.76 22.94
CA ILE A 179 -20.14 -10.43 23.96
C ILE A 179 -20.70 -10.73 25.35
N ASP A 180 -21.98 -10.45 25.58
CA ASP A 180 -22.65 -10.74 26.84
C ASP A 180 -22.75 -12.26 27.08
N ALA A 181 -23.08 -13.05 26.07
CA ALA A 181 -23.06 -14.50 26.15
C ALA A 181 -21.66 -15.03 26.53
N ALA A 182 -20.62 -14.52 25.90
CA ALA A 182 -19.23 -14.88 26.23
C ALA A 182 -18.89 -14.58 27.72
N LYS A 183 -19.37 -13.44 28.24
CA LYS A 183 -19.18 -13.10 29.66
C LYS A 183 -19.92 -14.06 30.60
N ILE A 184 -21.17 -14.44 30.26
CA ILE A 184 -21.97 -15.41 31.03
C ILE A 184 -21.25 -16.76 31.05
N ASP A 185 -20.64 -17.16 29.90
CA ASP A 185 -19.85 -18.39 29.79
C ASP A 185 -18.45 -18.29 30.47
N GLY A 186 -18.14 -17.19 31.16
CA GLY A 186 -16.90 -17.00 31.90
C GLY A 186 -15.65 -16.76 30.99
N CYS A 187 -15.84 -16.37 29.73
CA CYS A 187 -14.74 -16.08 28.84
C CYS A 187 -13.98 -14.80 29.30
N SER A 188 -12.65 -14.88 29.34
CA SER A 188 -11.81 -13.69 29.54
C SER A 188 -11.89 -12.75 28.33
N GLU A 189 -11.58 -11.46 28.50
CA GLU A 189 -11.59 -10.47 27.43
C GLU A 189 -10.66 -10.87 26.26
N TYR A 190 -9.48 -11.46 26.54
CA TYR A 190 -8.60 -12.00 25.50
C TYR A 190 -9.25 -13.14 24.71
N ARG A 191 -9.91 -14.05 25.40
CA ARG A 191 -10.61 -15.17 24.76
C ARG A 191 -11.77 -14.65 23.89
N THR A 192 -12.54 -13.70 24.40
CA THR A 192 -13.62 -13.03 23.65
C THR A 192 -13.07 -12.35 22.40
N LEU A 193 -11.96 -11.59 22.51
CA LEU A 193 -11.34 -10.93 21.36
C LEU A 193 -10.87 -11.96 20.31
N PHE A 194 -10.03 -12.92 20.70
CA PHE A 194 -9.37 -13.81 19.74
C PHE A 194 -10.28 -14.92 19.20
N GLN A 195 -11.20 -15.44 19.99
CA GLN A 195 -12.06 -16.58 19.58
C GLN A 195 -13.41 -16.15 19.03
N ILE A 196 -13.93 -14.97 19.37
CA ILE A 196 -15.26 -14.52 18.96
C ILE A 196 -15.14 -13.30 18.02
N VAL A 197 -14.55 -12.21 18.49
CA VAL A 197 -14.54 -10.93 17.74
C VAL A 197 -13.69 -11.02 16.47
N ILE A 198 -12.43 -11.44 16.57
CA ILE A 198 -11.51 -11.53 15.42
C ILE A 198 -12.07 -12.40 14.28
N PRO A 199 -12.63 -13.59 14.53
CA PRO A 199 -13.26 -14.38 13.47
C PRO A 199 -14.44 -13.68 12.78
N LEU A 200 -15.22 -12.88 13.50
CA LEU A 200 -16.37 -12.17 12.96
C LEU A 200 -15.99 -10.93 12.14
N ILE A 201 -14.88 -10.28 12.48
CA ILE A 201 -14.40 -9.08 11.77
C ILE A 201 -13.34 -9.39 10.71
N LYS A 202 -13.20 -10.64 10.25
CA LYS A 202 -12.22 -11.01 9.20
C LYS A 202 -12.21 -10.09 7.98
N PRO A 203 -13.36 -9.63 7.43
CA PRO A 203 -13.34 -8.69 6.31
C PRO A 203 -12.68 -7.34 6.66
N ALA A 204 -12.94 -6.83 7.87
CA ALA A 204 -12.31 -5.59 8.35
C ALA A 204 -10.79 -5.76 8.56
N LEU A 205 -10.38 -6.91 9.14
CA LEU A 205 -8.96 -7.24 9.30
C LEU A 205 -8.23 -7.31 7.96
N ALA A 206 -8.85 -7.93 6.95
CA ALA A 206 -8.27 -7.99 5.61
C ALA A 206 -8.14 -6.60 4.98
N THR A 207 -9.14 -5.74 5.13
CA THR A 207 -9.13 -4.37 4.60
C THR A 207 -8.08 -3.50 5.28
N VAL A 208 -8.07 -3.47 6.61
CA VAL A 208 -7.10 -2.69 7.38
C VAL A 208 -5.69 -3.25 7.21
N GLY A 209 -5.54 -4.59 7.17
CA GLY A 209 -4.27 -5.24 6.89
C GLY A 209 -3.69 -4.87 5.54
N LEU A 210 -4.54 -4.77 4.51
CA LEU A 210 -4.12 -4.27 3.20
C LEU A 210 -3.63 -2.82 3.28
N PHE A 211 -4.35 -1.93 3.97
CA PHE A 211 -3.92 -0.53 4.10
C PHE A 211 -2.57 -0.41 4.80
N ILE A 212 -2.35 -1.19 5.86
CA ILE A 212 -1.06 -1.22 6.56
C ILE A 212 0.03 -1.77 5.65
N ALA A 213 -0.23 -2.90 4.96
CA ALA A 213 0.73 -3.51 4.05
C ALA A 213 1.13 -2.58 2.91
N LEU A 214 0.16 -1.86 2.31
CA LEU A 214 0.40 -0.86 1.28
C LEU A 214 1.23 0.31 1.81
N ALA A 215 0.94 0.80 3.02
CA ALA A 215 1.69 1.90 3.63
C ALA A 215 3.18 1.53 3.80
N TYR A 216 3.49 0.32 4.29
CA TYR A 216 4.88 -0.14 4.39
C TYR A 216 5.52 -0.41 3.03
N TRP A 217 4.79 -1.01 2.10
CA TRP A 217 5.33 -1.33 0.77
C TRP A 217 5.74 -0.08 -0.01
N THR A 218 4.95 1.00 0.12
CA THR A 218 5.16 2.24 -0.62
C THR A 218 5.99 3.28 0.12
N ASP A 219 6.45 2.97 1.34
CA ASP A 219 7.19 3.93 2.16
C ASP A 219 8.63 4.12 1.63
N TRP A 220 8.85 5.28 1.07
CA TRP A 220 10.18 5.77 0.70
C TRP A 220 10.59 6.95 1.57
N TYR A 221 9.60 7.65 2.17
CA TYR A 221 9.81 8.91 2.85
C TYR A 221 10.53 8.74 4.19
N ASN A 222 10.10 7.79 5.02
CA ASN A 222 10.80 7.50 6.28
C ASN A 222 12.22 7.00 6.02
N ALA A 223 12.41 6.19 4.96
CA ALA A 223 13.76 5.75 4.58
C ALA A 223 14.65 6.91 4.17
N MET A 224 14.12 7.89 3.41
CA MET A 224 14.85 9.11 3.03
C MET A 224 15.27 9.93 4.24
N LEU A 225 14.44 9.99 5.28
CA LEU A 225 14.73 10.79 6.48
C LEU A 225 15.74 10.12 7.40
N TYR A 226 15.61 8.79 7.60
CA TYR A 226 16.29 8.12 8.71
C TYR A 226 17.40 7.18 8.30
N ILE A 227 17.45 6.70 7.04
CA ILE A 227 18.37 5.66 6.60
C ILE A 227 19.43 6.23 5.64
N LYS A 228 20.69 6.11 6.00
CA LYS A 228 21.84 6.46 5.15
C LYS A 228 22.54 5.24 4.58
N LYS A 229 22.46 4.09 5.30
CA LYS A 229 23.10 2.85 4.89
C LYS A 229 22.36 2.21 3.74
N GLU A 230 23.01 2.09 2.57
CA GLU A 230 22.40 1.51 1.35
C GLU A 230 21.91 0.08 1.56
N GLU A 231 22.54 -0.66 2.48
CA GLU A 231 22.17 -2.02 2.83
C GLU A 231 20.76 -2.14 3.43
N MET A 232 20.23 -1.05 3.99
CA MET A 232 18.95 -0.99 4.67
C MET A 232 17.84 -0.36 3.82
N TYR A 233 18.11 0.01 2.57
CA TYR A 233 17.14 0.67 1.73
C TYR A 233 15.95 -0.25 1.41
N PRO A 234 14.71 0.17 1.72
CA PRO A 234 13.53 -0.46 1.18
C PRO A 234 13.44 -0.25 -0.33
N LEU A 235 12.70 -1.10 -1.01
CA LEU A 235 12.59 -1.14 -2.46
C LEU A 235 12.15 0.18 -3.08
N GLN A 236 11.17 0.89 -2.47
CA GLN A 236 10.68 2.18 -2.96
C GLN A 236 11.74 3.28 -2.82
N TYR A 237 12.49 3.29 -1.72
CA TYR A 237 13.56 4.27 -1.55
C TYR A 237 14.76 3.95 -2.45
N PHE A 238 15.06 2.67 -2.66
CA PHE A 238 16.04 2.24 -3.67
C PHE A 238 15.67 2.76 -5.06
N LEU A 239 14.40 2.60 -5.49
CA LEU A 239 13.90 3.16 -6.75
C LEU A 239 14.08 4.68 -6.82
N TYR A 240 13.67 5.39 -5.76
CA TYR A 240 13.79 6.85 -5.67
C TYR A 240 15.24 7.31 -5.85
N GLN A 241 16.18 6.67 -5.16
CA GLN A 241 17.62 6.98 -5.27
C GLN A 241 18.16 6.71 -6.68
N LYS A 242 17.78 5.59 -7.30
CA LYS A 242 18.22 5.28 -8.68
C LYS A 242 17.68 6.28 -9.70
N ILE A 243 16.41 6.68 -9.58
CA ILE A 243 15.81 7.67 -10.48
C ILE A 243 16.50 9.03 -10.32
N ASN A 244 16.71 9.49 -9.08
CA ASN A 244 17.40 10.76 -8.81
C ASN A 244 18.85 10.73 -9.28
N GLY A 245 19.54 9.61 -9.12
CA GLY A 245 20.90 9.44 -9.65
C GLY A 245 20.95 9.57 -11.17
N ILE A 246 20.00 8.96 -11.89
CA ILE A 246 19.86 9.06 -13.34
C ILE A 246 19.61 10.53 -13.76
N GLU A 247 18.74 11.24 -13.04
CA GLU A 247 18.45 12.65 -13.36
C GLU A 247 19.62 13.59 -13.07
N ALA A 248 20.32 13.37 -11.96
CA ALA A 248 21.53 14.10 -11.64
C ALA A 248 22.61 13.90 -12.72
N TYR A 249 22.80 12.66 -13.16
CA TYR A 249 23.71 12.32 -14.26
C TYR A 249 23.35 13.05 -15.57
N LYS A 250 22.05 13.02 -15.95
CA LYS A 250 21.59 13.79 -17.15
C LYS A 250 21.89 15.28 -17.06
N LYS A 251 21.66 15.88 -15.89
CA LYS A 251 21.96 17.32 -15.68
C LYS A 251 23.46 17.63 -15.81
N LEU A 252 24.31 16.73 -15.29
CA LEU A 252 25.79 16.91 -15.44
C LEU A 252 26.22 16.83 -16.90
N LEU A 253 25.66 15.93 -17.68
CA LEU A 253 25.93 15.82 -19.12
C LEU A 253 25.44 17.06 -19.88
N ALA A 254 24.24 17.56 -19.57
CA ALA A 254 23.65 18.73 -20.23
C ALA A 254 24.44 20.03 -19.95
N ASN A 255 25.10 20.14 -18.79
CA ASN A 255 25.89 21.31 -18.39
C ASN A 255 27.30 21.30 -18.95
N GLY A 256 27.69 20.32 -19.78
CA GLY A 256 28.99 20.28 -20.45
C GLY A 256 30.21 20.06 -19.53
N ASN A 257 29.99 19.72 -18.26
CA ASN A 257 31.06 19.53 -17.28
C ASN A 257 31.74 18.15 -17.35
N VAL A 258 31.42 17.35 -18.37
CA VAL A 258 31.98 15.99 -18.55
C VAL A 258 32.65 15.91 -19.90
N SER A 259 33.92 15.50 -19.92
CA SER A 259 34.70 15.35 -21.16
C SER A 259 34.00 14.37 -22.11
N GLY A 260 33.97 14.68 -23.41
CA GLY A 260 33.25 13.94 -24.45
C GLY A 260 33.53 12.42 -24.50
N ASP A 261 34.73 12.00 -24.07
CA ASP A 261 35.12 10.60 -24.00
C ASP A 261 34.36 9.80 -22.94
N VAL A 262 33.92 10.45 -21.85
CA VAL A 262 33.12 9.83 -20.77
C VAL A 262 31.65 9.72 -21.20
N VAL A 263 31.15 10.67 -22.00
CA VAL A 263 29.78 10.69 -22.53
C VAL A 263 29.55 9.52 -23.48
N SER A 264 30.56 9.21 -24.32
CA SER A 264 30.47 8.09 -25.29
C SER A 264 30.64 6.71 -24.66
N ALA A 265 31.32 6.61 -23.52
CA ALA A 265 31.57 5.33 -22.83
C ALA A 265 30.41 4.86 -21.95
N VAL A 266 29.44 5.72 -21.57
CA VAL A 266 28.37 5.40 -20.63
C VAL A 266 27.04 5.89 -21.17
N SER A 267 26.56 5.29 -22.26
CA SER A 267 25.16 5.44 -22.71
C SER A 267 24.24 4.61 -21.81
N LEU A 268 23.99 5.09 -20.59
CA LEU A 268 23.00 4.44 -19.73
C LEU A 268 21.59 4.61 -20.32
N PRO A 269 20.82 3.53 -20.48
CA PRO A 269 19.44 3.59 -20.94
C PRO A 269 18.57 4.27 -19.88
N THR A 270 18.45 5.61 -19.93
CA THR A 270 17.89 6.40 -18.83
C THR A 270 16.39 6.35 -18.73
N GLN A 271 15.66 6.36 -19.86
CA GLN A 271 14.19 6.32 -19.86
C GLN A 271 13.68 4.91 -19.66
N THR A 272 14.22 3.96 -20.42
CA THR A 272 13.85 2.54 -20.29
C THR A 272 14.22 1.96 -18.94
N LEU A 273 15.35 2.41 -18.35
CA LEU A 273 15.78 2.01 -17.02
C LEU A 273 14.80 2.47 -15.93
N LYS A 274 14.27 3.71 -16.01
CA LYS A 274 13.24 4.19 -15.09
C LYS A 274 11.98 3.33 -15.17
N MET A 275 11.56 2.97 -16.37
CA MET A 275 10.39 2.13 -16.59
C MET A 275 10.60 0.70 -16.07
N ALA A 276 11.74 0.09 -16.38
CA ALA A 276 12.09 -1.24 -15.89
C ALA A 276 12.15 -1.29 -14.36
N LEU A 277 12.77 -0.29 -13.71
CA LEU A 277 12.78 -0.14 -12.25
C LEU A 277 11.36 0.00 -11.69
N THR A 278 10.51 0.80 -12.35
CA THR A 278 9.11 0.97 -11.93
C THR A 278 8.37 -0.37 -11.97
N ILE A 279 8.52 -1.16 -13.04
CA ILE A 279 7.90 -2.49 -13.16
C ILE A 279 8.41 -3.44 -12.08
N VAL A 280 9.72 -3.47 -11.86
CA VAL A 280 10.33 -4.32 -10.83
C VAL A 280 9.78 -3.99 -9.43
N VAL A 281 9.61 -2.71 -9.11
CA VAL A 281 9.14 -2.27 -7.78
C VAL A 281 7.63 -2.42 -7.58
N THR A 282 6.83 -2.12 -8.63
CA THR A 282 5.36 -2.17 -8.55
C THR A 282 4.78 -3.53 -8.89
N GLY A 283 5.49 -4.35 -9.65
CA GLY A 283 5.02 -5.66 -10.10
C GLY A 283 4.47 -6.55 -8.99
N PRO A 284 5.19 -6.78 -7.89
CA PRO A 284 4.71 -7.65 -6.82
C PRO A 284 3.40 -7.19 -6.19
N ILE A 285 3.19 -5.87 -6.03
CA ILE A 285 1.96 -5.35 -5.43
C ILE A 285 0.77 -5.49 -6.38
N VAL A 286 1.00 -5.29 -7.68
CA VAL A 286 -0.03 -5.49 -8.71
C VAL A 286 -0.45 -6.97 -8.75
N LEU A 287 0.49 -7.90 -8.61
CA LEU A 287 0.22 -9.34 -8.55
C LEU A 287 -0.46 -9.77 -7.23
N ALA A 288 -0.16 -9.09 -6.12
CA ALA A 288 -0.80 -9.38 -4.83
C ALA A 288 -2.23 -8.83 -4.74
N TYR A 289 -2.57 -7.77 -5.47
CA TYR A 289 -3.87 -7.10 -5.38
C TYR A 289 -5.07 -8.02 -5.61
N PRO A 290 -5.13 -8.88 -6.65
CA PRO A 290 -6.27 -9.78 -6.89
C PRO A 290 -6.53 -10.75 -5.74
N LEU A 291 -5.49 -11.13 -5.00
CA LEU A 291 -5.62 -12.04 -3.86
C LEU A 291 -6.38 -11.39 -2.70
N VAL A 292 -6.25 -10.07 -2.55
CA VAL A 292 -6.85 -9.30 -1.45
C VAL A 292 -8.18 -8.66 -1.86
N GLN A 293 -8.37 -8.37 -3.15
CA GLN A 293 -9.58 -7.72 -3.68
C GLN A 293 -10.89 -8.41 -3.26
N ARG A 294 -10.91 -9.75 -3.23
CA ARG A 294 -12.10 -10.53 -2.84
C ARG A 294 -12.58 -10.22 -1.41
N TYR A 295 -11.67 -9.88 -0.50
CA TYR A 295 -12.01 -9.52 0.87
C TYR A 295 -12.46 -8.06 0.98
N PHE A 296 -11.90 -7.20 0.14
CA PHE A 296 -12.20 -5.77 0.11
C PHE A 296 -13.64 -5.50 -0.33
N VAL A 297 -14.11 -6.17 -1.39
CA VAL A 297 -15.49 -6.02 -1.89
C VAL A 297 -16.52 -6.42 -0.84
N GLN A 298 -16.24 -7.45 -0.04
CA GLN A 298 -17.12 -7.88 1.05
C GLN A 298 -17.11 -6.92 2.24
N GLY A 299 -15.97 -6.26 2.52
CA GLY A 299 -15.81 -5.34 3.65
C GLY A 299 -16.55 -4.02 3.45
N ILE A 300 -16.48 -3.41 2.28
CA ILE A 300 -17.09 -2.09 2.01
C ILE A 300 -18.63 -2.18 1.99
N THR A 301 -19.18 -3.28 1.47
CA THR A 301 -20.64 -3.43 1.35
C THR A 301 -21.35 -3.55 2.69
N ILE A 302 -20.73 -4.11 3.72
CA ILE A 302 -21.32 -4.25 5.06
C ILE A 302 -21.42 -2.88 5.76
N GLY A 303 -20.50 -1.96 5.51
CA GLY A 303 -20.55 -0.59 6.03
C GLY A 303 -21.56 0.32 5.34
N ALA A 304 -21.91 0.04 4.09
CA ALA A 304 -22.79 0.87 3.27
C ALA A 304 -24.30 0.54 3.40
N VAL A 305 -24.66 -0.61 3.97
CA VAL A 305 -26.07 -1.09 4.03
C VAL A 305 -26.79 -0.66 5.33
N LYS A 306 -26.21 0.21 6.16
CA LYS A 306 -26.86 0.84 7.32
C LYS A 306 -27.18 2.31 7.02
N GLY A 307 -28.01 2.54 6.01
CA GLY A 307 -28.73 3.77 5.75
C GLY A 307 -30.20 3.47 5.64
#